data_f99406243ce2e5b52e3a815ce715b04f
#
_entry.id   f99406243ce2e5b52e3a815ce715b04f
#
_cell.length_a   1.000
_cell.length_b   1.000
_cell.length_c   1.000
_cell.angle_alpha   90.00
_cell.angle_beta   90.00
_cell.angle_gamma   90.00
#
_symmetry.space_group_name_H-M   'P 1'
#
loop_
_entity.id
_entity.type
_entity.pdbx_description
1 polymer ?
#
loop_
_entity_poly.entity_id
_entity_poly.type
_entity_poly.pdbx_seq_one_letter_code
_entity_poly.pdbx_strand_id
1 'polypeptide(L)'
;MTKPHILVLGGGEDQLPAYHAARRLGYGVVGVDQRPHALGASAADLFLCMTTRAPERIAAMVGHLDIAAVISPASDAAQESVAELSRLLDTPYRPAPDAVRASVDKGYFHEVLEGLGLPTYAYVQSADPVELRLAAAALPLPVIVKPSDSSGSKGVQVVADQAALPEAVTEARTYSFSGEVIVEEMLLGRHLSAEAFLRDAKLATIAVTERSTTGAPHMITTGHMVPAELAPVTEIALRSMVMDICGALGHTDGPVNFDFVVDRTEEIRFIEMGARLGGNGMPLLVRHAYGIDTYEAALRLALGLPFELQARHDKKTALQILTTDTDGILRAVEGADEVRALPETAELRIFPTPGSRVRRYTQAGHKLGYLLLVADTYAELREAQTRAKSLLRFEVEPDAPAAPE
;
A
#
# COMPACT_ATOMS: atom_id res chain seq x y z
N MET A 1 -4.84 -35.35 -12.34
CA MET A 1 -5.40 -34.32 -11.44
C MET A 1 -5.09 -32.97 -12.07
N THR A 2 -6.06 -32.09 -12.17
CA THR A 2 -5.86 -30.71 -12.61
C THR A 2 -4.98 -29.99 -11.59
N LYS A 3 -4.05 -29.16 -12.06
CA LYS A 3 -3.13 -28.38 -11.21
C LYS A 3 -3.97 -27.43 -10.33
N PRO A 4 -3.80 -27.40 -8.99
CA PRO A 4 -4.50 -26.43 -8.15
C PRO A 4 -4.03 -25.01 -8.44
N HIS A 5 -4.92 -24.03 -8.26
CA HIS A 5 -4.69 -22.64 -8.59
C HIS A 5 -4.78 -21.73 -7.35
N ILE A 6 -4.06 -20.66 -7.40
CA ILE A 6 -4.20 -19.53 -6.47
C ILE A 6 -4.92 -18.40 -7.22
N LEU A 7 -5.96 -17.88 -6.61
CA LEU A 7 -6.70 -16.71 -7.11
C LEU A 7 -6.09 -15.44 -6.52
N VAL A 8 -5.56 -14.58 -7.40
CA VAL A 8 -4.94 -13.31 -7.03
C VAL A 8 -5.82 -12.16 -7.50
N LEU A 9 -6.33 -11.37 -6.58
CA LEU A 9 -7.10 -10.16 -6.88
C LEU A 9 -6.15 -8.97 -7.03
N GLY A 10 -6.18 -8.35 -8.20
CA GLY A 10 -5.26 -7.31 -8.65
C GLY A 10 -4.13 -7.88 -9.50
N GLY A 11 -3.75 -7.12 -10.53
CA GLY A 11 -2.68 -7.47 -11.47
C GLY A 11 -1.62 -6.38 -11.62
N GLY A 12 -1.51 -5.46 -10.65
CA GLY A 12 -0.49 -4.42 -10.65
C GLY A 12 0.89 -4.89 -10.20
N GLU A 13 1.81 -3.96 -10.11
CA GLU A 13 3.20 -4.20 -9.72
C GLU A 13 3.35 -4.80 -8.32
N ASP A 14 2.52 -4.36 -7.36
CA ASP A 14 2.55 -4.86 -5.98
C ASP A 14 1.92 -6.25 -5.83
N GLN A 15 1.09 -6.70 -6.79
CA GLN A 15 0.53 -8.06 -6.81
C GLN A 15 1.40 -9.05 -7.58
N LEU A 16 2.15 -8.58 -8.59
CA LEU A 16 2.95 -9.45 -9.46
C LEU A 16 3.91 -10.39 -8.72
N PRO A 17 4.59 -9.99 -7.62
CA PRO A 17 5.41 -10.91 -6.85
C PRO A 17 4.65 -12.11 -6.27
N ALA A 18 3.35 -11.96 -5.93
CA ALA A 18 2.51 -13.08 -5.49
C ALA A 18 2.25 -14.09 -6.60
N TYR A 19 2.07 -13.64 -7.86
CA TYR A 19 1.98 -14.53 -9.03
C TYR A 19 3.23 -15.38 -9.19
N HIS A 20 4.41 -14.76 -9.07
CA HIS A 20 5.68 -15.48 -9.15
C HIS A 20 5.89 -16.44 -7.98
N ALA A 21 5.52 -16.03 -6.76
CA ALA A 21 5.62 -16.88 -5.58
C ALA A 21 4.67 -18.11 -5.68
N ALA A 22 3.43 -17.91 -6.16
CA ALA A 22 2.49 -19.00 -6.42
C ALA A 22 3.07 -20.04 -7.40
N ARG A 23 3.70 -19.57 -8.48
CA ARG A 23 4.35 -20.45 -9.46
C ARG A 23 5.55 -21.19 -8.88
N ARG A 24 6.37 -20.54 -8.05
CA ARG A 24 7.49 -21.21 -7.33
C ARG A 24 6.99 -22.32 -6.39
N LEU A 25 5.81 -22.13 -5.79
CA LEU A 25 5.15 -23.14 -4.96
C LEU A 25 4.48 -24.26 -5.75
N GLY A 26 4.48 -24.20 -7.09
CA GLY A 26 3.93 -25.23 -7.96
C GLY A 26 2.45 -25.03 -8.33
N TYR A 27 1.83 -23.93 -7.93
CA TYR A 27 0.41 -23.65 -8.23
C TYR A 27 0.23 -22.96 -9.58
N GLY A 28 -0.95 -23.14 -10.19
CA GLY A 28 -1.45 -22.28 -11.23
C GLY A 28 -1.89 -20.94 -10.67
N VAL A 29 -2.06 -19.95 -11.53
CA VAL A 29 -2.47 -18.60 -11.11
C VAL A 29 -3.67 -18.15 -11.91
N VAL A 30 -4.75 -17.79 -11.22
CA VAL A 30 -5.88 -17.03 -11.79
C VAL A 30 -5.74 -15.59 -11.33
N GLY A 31 -5.59 -14.66 -12.27
CA GLY A 31 -5.50 -13.23 -11.99
C GLY A 31 -6.83 -12.52 -12.28
N VAL A 32 -7.18 -11.53 -11.46
CA VAL A 32 -8.37 -10.69 -11.67
C VAL A 32 -7.97 -9.22 -11.60
N ASP A 33 -8.17 -8.45 -12.67
CA ASP A 33 -8.01 -6.99 -12.68
C ASP A 33 -8.89 -6.39 -13.77
N GLN A 34 -9.45 -5.20 -13.52
CA GLN A 34 -10.28 -4.52 -14.51
C GLN A 34 -9.48 -3.95 -15.71
N ARG A 35 -8.16 -3.82 -15.57
CA ARG A 35 -7.27 -3.33 -16.63
C ARG A 35 -6.84 -4.50 -17.51
N PRO A 36 -7.18 -4.51 -18.82
CA PRO A 36 -6.87 -5.65 -19.71
C PRO A 36 -5.36 -5.86 -19.90
N HIS A 37 -4.56 -4.81 -19.70
CA HIS A 37 -3.09 -4.83 -19.84
C HIS A 37 -2.38 -4.72 -18.48
N ALA A 38 -3.03 -5.16 -17.38
CA ALA A 38 -2.34 -5.26 -16.09
C ALA A 38 -1.14 -6.20 -16.20
N LEU A 39 -0.07 -5.94 -15.44
CA LEU A 39 1.16 -6.75 -15.47
C LEU A 39 0.88 -8.23 -15.18
N GLY A 40 -0.07 -8.50 -14.29
CA GLY A 40 -0.52 -9.86 -13.97
C GLY A 40 -1.17 -10.60 -15.12
N ALA A 41 -1.68 -9.91 -16.15
CA ALA A 41 -2.36 -10.56 -17.28
C ALA A 41 -1.44 -11.52 -18.05
N SER A 42 -0.18 -11.15 -18.24
CA SER A 42 0.83 -11.99 -18.89
C SER A 42 1.46 -13.04 -17.97
N ALA A 43 1.28 -12.88 -16.65
CA ALA A 43 1.83 -13.78 -15.62
C ALA A 43 0.82 -14.82 -15.13
N ALA A 44 -0.48 -14.67 -15.44
CA ALA A 44 -1.54 -15.61 -15.06
C ALA A 44 -1.68 -16.78 -16.07
N ASP A 45 -2.14 -17.94 -15.59
CA ASP A 45 -2.58 -19.03 -16.45
C ASP A 45 -4.00 -18.78 -16.98
N LEU A 46 -4.83 -18.11 -16.18
CA LEU A 46 -6.13 -17.58 -16.56
C LEU A 46 -6.24 -16.13 -16.02
N PHE A 47 -6.64 -15.20 -16.87
CA PHE A 47 -6.85 -13.82 -16.47
C PHE A 47 -8.29 -13.38 -16.70
N LEU A 48 -8.94 -12.92 -15.65
CA LEU A 48 -10.30 -12.39 -15.68
C LEU A 48 -10.24 -10.85 -15.71
N CYS A 49 -10.54 -10.25 -16.87
CA CYS A 49 -10.59 -8.81 -17.03
C CYS A 49 -11.92 -8.26 -16.46
N MET A 50 -11.96 -8.05 -15.16
CA MET A 50 -13.13 -7.55 -14.44
C MET A 50 -12.76 -6.90 -13.11
N THR A 51 -13.73 -6.24 -12.48
CA THR A 51 -13.51 -5.67 -11.14
C THR A 51 -13.22 -6.76 -10.11
N THR A 52 -12.29 -6.48 -9.19
CA THR A 52 -12.01 -7.34 -8.04
C THR A 52 -13.13 -7.32 -6.98
N ARG A 53 -14.11 -6.41 -7.10
CA ARG A 53 -15.20 -6.19 -6.14
C ARG A 53 -16.51 -6.91 -6.51
N ALA A 54 -16.43 -8.03 -7.20
CA ALA A 54 -17.59 -8.85 -7.60
C ALA A 54 -17.35 -10.33 -7.23
N PRO A 55 -17.24 -10.67 -5.92
CA PRO A 55 -16.80 -11.98 -5.47
C PRO A 55 -17.70 -13.12 -5.97
N GLU A 56 -19.02 -12.98 -5.97
CA GLU A 56 -19.93 -14.02 -6.44
C GLU A 56 -19.75 -14.32 -7.93
N ARG A 57 -19.53 -13.26 -8.73
CA ARG A 57 -19.28 -13.41 -10.16
C ARG A 57 -17.93 -14.04 -10.44
N ILE A 58 -16.89 -13.64 -9.67
CA ILE A 58 -15.57 -14.27 -9.78
C ILE A 58 -15.67 -15.75 -9.40
N ALA A 59 -16.31 -16.09 -8.27
CA ALA A 59 -16.49 -17.46 -7.82
C ALA A 59 -17.21 -18.33 -8.87
N ALA A 60 -18.27 -17.81 -9.51
CA ALA A 60 -18.98 -18.51 -10.58
C ALA A 60 -18.09 -18.79 -11.80
N MET A 61 -17.17 -17.88 -12.15
CA MET A 61 -16.26 -18.06 -13.27
C MET A 61 -15.14 -19.06 -13.01
N VAL A 62 -14.68 -19.18 -11.75
CA VAL A 62 -13.58 -20.07 -11.37
C VAL A 62 -14.03 -21.36 -10.71
N GLY A 63 -15.33 -21.55 -10.47
CA GLY A 63 -15.88 -22.71 -9.73
C GLY A 63 -15.64 -24.07 -10.36
N HIS A 64 -15.18 -24.13 -11.62
CA HIS A 64 -14.74 -25.35 -12.31
C HIS A 64 -13.26 -25.69 -12.08
N LEU A 65 -12.51 -24.78 -11.44
CA LEU A 65 -11.09 -24.93 -11.09
C LEU A 65 -10.94 -25.34 -9.63
N ASP A 66 -9.85 -26.03 -9.32
CA ASP A 66 -9.41 -26.27 -7.96
C ASP A 66 -8.68 -25.02 -7.44
N ILE A 67 -9.40 -24.15 -6.71
CA ILE A 67 -8.85 -22.93 -6.11
C ILE A 67 -8.41 -23.23 -4.67
N ALA A 68 -7.10 -23.33 -4.48
CA ALA A 68 -6.51 -23.68 -3.19
C ALA A 68 -6.38 -22.49 -2.23
N ALA A 69 -6.29 -21.25 -2.74
CA ALA A 69 -6.18 -20.04 -1.92
C ALA A 69 -6.63 -18.79 -2.69
N VAL A 70 -7.03 -17.75 -1.94
CA VAL A 70 -7.34 -16.42 -2.45
C VAL A 70 -6.44 -15.40 -1.73
N ILE A 71 -5.84 -14.47 -2.49
CA ILE A 71 -4.96 -13.43 -1.93
C ILE A 71 -5.08 -12.12 -2.71
N SER A 72 -4.87 -11.00 -2.02
CA SER A 72 -4.72 -9.67 -2.64
C SER A 72 -3.71 -8.84 -1.86
N PRO A 73 -2.42 -8.86 -2.23
CA PRO A 73 -1.44 -7.92 -1.67
C PRO A 73 -1.76 -6.47 -2.06
N ALA A 74 -1.45 -5.52 -1.17
CA ALA A 74 -1.44 -4.08 -1.45
C ALA A 74 -2.76 -3.48 -1.98
N SER A 75 -3.91 -4.13 -1.71
CA SER A 75 -5.21 -3.62 -2.16
C SER A 75 -6.26 -3.75 -1.06
N ASP A 76 -6.56 -2.65 -0.38
CA ASP A 76 -7.61 -2.59 0.65
C ASP A 76 -8.98 -2.81 0.00
N ALA A 77 -9.21 -2.19 -1.15
CA ALA A 77 -10.46 -2.32 -1.92
C ALA A 77 -10.84 -3.76 -2.32
N ALA A 78 -9.90 -4.70 -2.27
CA ALA A 78 -10.15 -6.10 -2.59
C ALA A 78 -10.30 -7.00 -1.34
N GLN A 79 -10.09 -6.49 -0.12
CA GLN A 79 -10.05 -7.34 1.08
C GLN A 79 -11.42 -7.97 1.41
N GLU A 80 -12.52 -7.23 1.23
CA GLU A 80 -13.87 -7.78 1.37
C GLU A 80 -14.11 -8.94 0.38
N SER A 81 -13.64 -8.77 -0.87
CA SER A 81 -13.75 -9.82 -1.88
C SER A 81 -12.82 -11.01 -1.59
N VAL A 82 -11.64 -10.80 -1.00
CA VAL A 82 -10.78 -11.90 -0.52
C VAL A 82 -11.51 -12.71 0.54
N ALA A 83 -12.11 -12.04 1.54
CA ALA A 83 -12.85 -12.72 2.61
C ALA A 83 -14.05 -13.52 2.07
N GLU A 84 -14.87 -12.90 1.20
CA GLU A 84 -16.05 -13.55 0.63
C GLU A 84 -15.69 -14.70 -0.33
N LEU A 85 -14.69 -14.51 -1.20
CA LEU A 85 -14.20 -15.58 -2.08
C LEU A 85 -13.61 -16.75 -1.29
N SER A 86 -12.87 -16.46 -0.22
CA SER A 86 -12.35 -17.52 0.66
C SER A 86 -13.47 -18.34 1.30
N ARG A 87 -14.59 -17.69 1.63
CA ARG A 87 -15.79 -18.37 2.12
C ARG A 87 -16.51 -19.18 1.03
N LEU A 88 -16.72 -18.59 -0.16
CA LEU A 88 -17.44 -19.20 -1.29
C LEU A 88 -16.70 -20.41 -1.88
N LEU A 89 -15.37 -20.34 -1.91
CA LEU A 89 -14.48 -21.37 -2.50
C LEU A 89 -13.90 -22.32 -1.44
N ASP A 90 -14.31 -22.16 -0.17
CA ASP A 90 -13.91 -22.98 0.99
C ASP A 90 -12.38 -23.12 1.15
N THR A 91 -11.65 -22.02 0.98
CA THR A 91 -10.19 -22.03 1.14
C THR A 91 -9.77 -22.06 2.63
N PRO A 92 -8.55 -22.56 2.95
CA PRO A 92 -8.12 -22.79 4.34
C PRO A 92 -8.07 -21.52 5.21
N TYR A 93 -7.59 -20.40 4.65
CA TYR A 93 -7.44 -19.13 5.38
C TYR A 93 -8.60 -18.18 5.08
N ARG A 94 -9.11 -17.57 6.15
CA ARG A 94 -10.15 -16.53 6.09
C ARG A 94 -9.72 -15.33 6.90
N PRO A 95 -9.60 -14.13 6.29
CA PRO A 95 -9.30 -12.91 7.04
C PRO A 95 -10.37 -12.64 8.11
N ALA A 96 -9.94 -12.05 9.24
CA ALA A 96 -10.86 -11.64 10.30
C ALA A 96 -11.79 -10.52 9.80
N PRO A 97 -13.14 -10.65 9.97
CA PRO A 97 -14.07 -9.68 9.39
C PRO A 97 -13.87 -8.25 9.88
N ASP A 98 -13.59 -8.04 11.18
CA ASP A 98 -13.38 -6.71 11.73
C ASP A 98 -12.05 -6.11 11.27
N ALA A 99 -11.01 -6.93 11.05
CA ALA A 99 -9.76 -6.47 10.46
C ALA A 99 -9.93 -6.06 8.99
N VAL A 100 -10.75 -6.80 8.23
CA VAL A 100 -11.13 -6.42 6.86
C VAL A 100 -11.90 -5.10 6.88
N ARG A 101 -12.89 -4.94 7.78
CA ARG A 101 -13.64 -3.70 7.92
C ARG A 101 -12.73 -2.51 8.26
N ALA A 102 -11.84 -2.65 9.23
CA ALA A 102 -10.89 -1.60 9.61
C ALA A 102 -9.92 -1.23 8.49
N SER A 103 -9.65 -2.15 7.54
CA SER A 103 -8.80 -1.89 6.36
C SER A 103 -9.49 -1.01 5.31
N VAL A 104 -10.83 -1.00 5.25
CA VAL A 104 -11.59 -0.30 4.22
C VAL A 104 -12.38 0.90 4.76
N ASP A 105 -12.65 0.95 6.06
CA ASP A 105 -13.41 2.02 6.73
C ASP A 105 -12.52 2.71 7.76
N LYS A 106 -12.04 3.90 7.42
CA LYS A 106 -11.14 4.69 8.27
C LYS A 106 -11.84 5.17 9.57
N GLY A 107 -13.14 5.51 9.48
CA GLY A 107 -13.91 5.90 10.66
C GLY A 107 -14.03 4.75 11.65
N TYR A 108 -14.35 3.55 11.18
CA TYR A 108 -14.36 2.36 12.03
C TYR A 108 -12.99 2.08 12.66
N PHE A 109 -11.89 2.29 11.92
CA PHE A 109 -10.56 2.13 12.51
C PHE A 109 -10.31 3.14 13.62
N HIS A 110 -10.75 4.40 13.49
CA HIS A 110 -10.70 5.40 14.57
C HIS A 110 -11.52 4.97 15.78
N GLU A 111 -12.75 4.45 15.60
CA GLU A 111 -13.58 3.92 16.69
C GLU A 111 -12.85 2.81 17.47
N VAL A 112 -12.13 1.92 16.76
CA VAL A 112 -11.32 0.86 17.40
C VAL A 112 -10.20 1.45 18.23
N LEU A 113 -9.45 2.46 17.71
CA LEU A 113 -8.39 3.13 18.46
C LEU A 113 -8.91 3.81 19.72
N GLU A 114 -10.04 4.52 19.62
CA GLU A 114 -10.71 5.17 20.76
C GLU A 114 -11.18 4.15 21.81
N GLY A 115 -11.78 3.04 21.36
CA GLY A 115 -12.21 1.95 22.23
C GLY A 115 -11.08 1.28 23.01
N LEU A 116 -9.86 1.31 22.47
CA LEU A 116 -8.64 0.83 23.13
C LEU A 116 -7.96 1.90 24.00
N GLY A 117 -8.45 3.15 23.98
CA GLY A 117 -7.80 4.28 24.68
C GLY A 117 -6.44 4.65 24.08
N LEU A 118 -6.20 4.33 22.80
CA LEU A 118 -5.00 4.70 22.10
C LEU A 118 -5.04 6.17 21.65
N PRO A 119 -3.88 6.84 21.45
CA PRO A 119 -3.85 8.20 20.95
C PRO A 119 -4.55 8.33 19.59
N THR A 120 -5.52 9.21 19.51
CA THR A 120 -6.28 9.56 18.30
C THR A 120 -6.11 11.03 17.96
N TYR A 121 -6.78 11.49 16.93
CA TYR A 121 -6.80 12.88 16.50
C TYR A 121 -8.20 13.22 15.97
N ALA A 122 -8.50 14.51 15.85
CA ALA A 122 -9.84 14.95 15.49
C ALA A 122 -10.16 14.64 14.01
N TYR A 123 -11.33 14.07 13.78
CA TYR A 123 -11.83 13.76 12.43
C TYR A 123 -13.35 13.91 12.34
N VAL A 124 -13.83 14.02 11.12
CA VAL A 124 -15.26 13.98 10.77
C VAL A 124 -15.43 13.16 9.50
N GLN A 125 -16.36 12.23 9.50
CA GLN A 125 -16.71 11.40 8.33
C GLN A 125 -18.22 11.53 8.05
N SER A 126 -18.60 11.80 6.79
CA SER A 126 -19.98 11.82 6.34
C SER A 126 -20.11 11.66 4.82
N ALA A 127 -21.26 11.14 4.38
CA ALA A 127 -21.68 11.17 2.99
C ALA A 127 -22.38 12.49 2.62
N ASP A 128 -22.87 13.25 3.62
CA ASP A 128 -23.50 14.57 3.40
C ASP A 128 -22.44 15.69 3.36
N PRO A 129 -22.22 16.33 2.20
CA PRO A 129 -21.20 17.37 2.06
C PRO A 129 -21.51 18.64 2.87
N VAL A 130 -22.77 18.88 3.24
CA VAL A 130 -23.14 20.04 4.07
C VAL A 130 -22.79 19.77 5.53
N GLU A 131 -23.19 18.61 6.06
CA GLU A 131 -22.82 18.16 7.39
C GLU A 131 -21.32 18.13 7.57
N LEU A 132 -20.61 17.46 6.61
CA LEU A 132 -19.16 17.33 6.64
C LEU A 132 -18.47 18.71 6.70
N ARG A 133 -18.91 19.66 5.87
CA ARG A 133 -18.31 21.00 5.85
C ARG A 133 -18.55 21.75 7.15
N LEU A 134 -19.76 21.66 7.71
CA LEU A 134 -20.09 22.33 8.97
C LEU A 134 -19.27 21.76 10.14
N ALA A 135 -19.16 20.45 10.24
CA ALA A 135 -18.41 19.79 11.29
C ALA A 135 -16.89 19.99 11.11
N ALA A 136 -16.38 19.89 9.90
CA ALA A 136 -14.96 20.12 9.58
C ALA A 136 -14.51 21.58 9.83
N ALA A 137 -15.44 22.55 9.80
CA ALA A 137 -15.12 23.95 10.13
C ALA A 137 -14.64 24.13 11.58
N ALA A 138 -14.90 23.18 12.47
CA ALA A 138 -14.41 23.18 13.86
C ALA A 138 -13.00 22.58 14.00
N LEU A 139 -12.47 21.90 12.98
CA LEU A 139 -11.13 21.31 13.02
C LEU A 139 -10.04 22.37 12.84
N PRO A 140 -8.90 22.22 13.51
CA PRO A 140 -7.76 23.11 13.32
C PRO A 140 -7.14 22.93 11.93
N LEU A 141 -6.90 24.03 11.23
CA LEU A 141 -6.18 24.01 9.96
C LEU A 141 -4.66 23.87 10.16
N PRO A 142 -3.95 23.20 9.24
CA PRO A 142 -4.45 22.52 8.05
C PRO A 142 -5.12 21.18 8.37
N VAL A 143 -6.08 20.77 7.52
CA VAL A 143 -6.74 19.47 7.58
C VAL A 143 -6.37 18.61 6.37
N ILE A 144 -6.53 17.29 6.51
CA ILE A 144 -6.46 16.32 5.41
C ILE A 144 -7.90 15.96 5.00
N VAL A 145 -8.20 16.11 3.72
CA VAL A 145 -9.47 15.66 3.11
C VAL A 145 -9.17 14.44 2.26
N LYS A 146 -9.91 13.35 2.46
CA LYS A 146 -9.71 12.11 1.70
C LYS A 146 -10.99 11.27 1.62
N PRO A 147 -11.13 10.37 0.62
CA PRO A 147 -12.19 9.36 0.63
C PRO A 147 -12.05 8.45 1.85
N SER A 148 -13.17 8.03 2.46
CA SER A 148 -13.14 7.12 3.62
C SER A 148 -12.69 5.71 3.23
N ASP A 149 -12.97 5.27 1.98
CA ASP A 149 -12.88 3.90 1.49
C ASP A 149 -12.01 3.72 0.23
N SER A 150 -11.11 4.65 -0.04
CA SER A 150 -10.15 4.57 -1.17
C SER A 150 -8.72 4.35 -0.68
N SER A 151 -7.85 3.93 -1.60
CA SER A 151 -6.43 3.68 -1.34
C SER A 151 -5.52 4.31 -2.39
N GLY A 152 -4.19 4.37 -2.12
CA GLY A 152 -3.19 4.91 -3.05
C GLY A 152 -3.21 6.43 -3.19
N SER A 153 -3.56 7.14 -2.14
CA SER A 153 -3.63 8.61 -2.04
C SER A 153 -4.51 9.27 -3.11
N LYS A 154 -5.52 8.55 -3.64
CA LYS A 154 -6.48 9.12 -4.58
C LYS A 154 -7.42 10.07 -3.85
N GLY A 155 -7.55 11.30 -4.35
CA GLY A 155 -8.42 12.31 -3.75
C GLY A 155 -7.97 12.80 -2.37
N VAL A 156 -6.71 12.56 -1.98
CA VAL A 156 -6.13 13.08 -0.74
C VAL A 156 -5.61 14.48 -0.97
N GLN A 157 -6.05 15.43 -0.13
CA GLN A 157 -5.60 16.83 -0.18
C GLN A 157 -5.37 17.41 1.20
N VAL A 158 -4.30 18.20 1.33
CA VAL A 158 -4.07 19.09 2.48
C VAL A 158 -4.77 20.41 2.20
N VAL A 159 -5.67 20.79 3.08
CA VAL A 159 -6.44 22.05 3.01
C VAL A 159 -6.00 22.96 4.14
N ALA A 160 -5.37 24.07 3.76
CA ALA A 160 -4.85 25.08 4.71
C ALA A 160 -5.78 26.31 4.82
N ASP A 161 -6.81 26.41 3.97
CA ASP A 161 -7.80 27.49 3.95
C ASP A 161 -9.19 26.91 3.89
N GLN A 162 -10.08 27.37 4.78
CA GLN A 162 -11.48 26.98 4.83
C GLN A 162 -12.21 27.18 3.48
N ALA A 163 -11.83 28.18 2.69
CA ALA A 163 -12.42 28.44 1.40
C ALA A 163 -12.20 27.33 0.37
N ALA A 164 -11.10 26.55 0.50
CA ALA A 164 -10.79 25.43 -0.39
C ALA A 164 -11.48 24.11 0.02
N LEU A 165 -12.05 24.03 1.23
CA LEU A 165 -12.67 22.80 1.75
C LEU A 165 -13.78 22.23 0.86
N PRO A 166 -14.72 23.02 0.30
CA PRO A 166 -15.80 22.50 -0.54
C PRO A 166 -15.31 21.81 -1.82
N GLU A 167 -14.28 22.35 -2.46
CA GLU A 167 -13.68 21.78 -3.66
C GLU A 167 -12.96 20.46 -3.33
N ALA A 168 -12.13 20.45 -2.27
CA ALA A 168 -11.44 19.25 -1.81
C ALA A 168 -12.40 18.12 -1.44
N VAL A 169 -13.51 18.41 -0.75
CA VAL A 169 -14.55 17.43 -0.43
C VAL A 169 -15.21 16.89 -1.70
N THR A 170 -15.51 17.77 -2.67
CA THR A 170 -16.11 17.36 -3.94
C THR A 170 -15.17 16.42 -4.71
N GLU A 171 -13.89 16.75 -4.79
CA GLU A 171 -12.89 15.91 -5.46
C GLU A 171 -12.71 14.56 -4.72
N ALA A 172 -12.52 14.57 -3.40
CA ALA A 172 -12.38 13.36 -2.61
C ALA A 172 -13.55 12.40 -2.82
N ARG A 173 -14.78 12.94 -2.87
CA ARG A 173 -15.99 12.15 -3.10
C ARG A 173 -16.00 11.41 -4.43
N THR A 174 -15.36 11.94 -5.48
CA THR A 174 -15.29 11.26 -6.80
C THR A 174 -14.49 9.95 -6.74
N TYR A 175 -13.64 9.79 -5.73
CA TYR A 175 -12.82 8.61 -5.52
C TYR A 175 -13.37 7.67 -4.42
N SER A 176 -14.43 8.07 -3.71
CA SER A 176 -15.09 7.21 -2.72
C SER A 176 -16.09 6.27 -3.38
N PHE A 177 -16.14 5.02 -2.95
CA PHE A 177 -17.11 4.03 -3.42
C PHE A 177 -18.44 4.15 -2.68
N SER A 178 -18.41 4.48 -1.38
CA SER A 178 -19.61 4.75 -0.55
C SER A 178 -20.16 6.16 -0.76
N GLY A 179 -19.35 7.06 -1.32
CA GLY A 179 -19.63 8.49 -1.37
C GLY A 179 -19.28 9.25 -0.07
N GLU A 180 -18.71 8.55 0.92
CA GLU A 180 -18.25 9.16 2.16
C GLU A 180 -16.87 9.77 2.04
N VAL A 181 -16.68 10.89 2.70
CA VAL A 181 -15.41 11.61 2.82
C VAL A 181 -15.07 11.77 4.29
N ILE A 182 -13.80 11.63 4.62
CA ILE A 182 -13.27 11.93 5.95
C ILE A 182 -12.40 13.18 5.88
N VAL A 183 -12.56 14.08 6.82
CA VAL A 183 -11.72 15.26 7.06
C VAL A 183 -11.04 15.07 8.40
N GLU A 184 -9.74 15.18 8.42
CA GLU A 184 -8.91 14.86 9.59
C GLU A 184 -7.96 16.01 9.91
N GLU A 185 -7.63 16.17 11.19
CA GLU A 185 -6.49 16.97 11.62
C GLU A 185 -5.21 16.48 10.94
N MET A 186 -4.41 17.41 10.41
CA MET A 186 -3.10 17.07 9.85
C MET A 186 -2.10 16.81 10.95
N LEU A 187 -1.65 15.55 11.05
CA LEU A 187 -0.62 15.16 12.01
C LEU A 187 0.75 15.69 11.60
N LEU A 188 1.47 16.28 12.57
CA LEU A 188 2.82 16.78 12.39
C LEU A 188 3.83 15.83 13.04
N GLY A 189 4.82 15.37 12.29
CA GLY A 189 5.82 14.43 12.79
C GLY A 189 6.49 13.65 11.68
N ARG A 190 7.16 12.59 12.08
CA ARG A 190 7.75 11.60 11.16
C ARG A 190 6.66 10.67 10.69
N HIS A 191 6.50 10.57 9.38
CA HIS A 191 5.60 9.60 8.77
C HIS A 191 6.29 8.25 8.67
N LEU A 192 5.69 7.22 9.21
CA LEU A 192 6.21 5.86 9.22
C LEU A 192 5.17 4.87 8.73
N SER A 193 5.65 3.72 8.29
CA SER A 193 4.79 2.55 8.01
C SER A 193 5.36 1.32 8.71
N ALA A 194 4.49 0.44 9.18
CA ALA A 194 4.89 -0.85 9.72
C ALA A 194 4.32 -1.98 8.86
N GLU A 195 5.17 -2.87 8.42
CA GLU A 195 4.79 -4.17 7.83
C GLU A 195 4.97 -5.23 8.90
N ALA A 196 3.87 -5.72 9.43
CA ALA A 196 3.86 -6.75 10.47
C ALA A 196 3.24 -8.05 9.96
N PHE A 197 3.58 -9.14 10.63
CA PHE A 197 2.97 -10.44 10.38
C PHE A 197 2.67 -11.13 11.71
N LEU A 198 1.41 -11.53 11.92
CA LEU A 198 0.99 -12.27 13.09
C LEU A 198 0.94 -13.76 12.81
N ARG A 199 1.19 -14.55 13.86
CA ARG A 199 1.02 -15.99 13.86
C ARG A 199 0.61 -16.45 15.26
N ASP A 200 -0.48 -17.22 15.34
CA ASP A 200 -1.00 -17.73 16.62
C ASP A 200 -1.22 -16.59 17.63
N ALA A 201 -1.83 -15.49 17.19
CA ALA A 201 -2.07 -14.26 17.97
C ALA A 201 -0.79 -13.67 18.61
N LYS A 202 0.36 -13.81 17.94
CA LYS A 202 1.64 -13.22 18.34
C LYS A 202 2.27 -12.49 17.17
N LEU A 203 2.97 -11.41 17.47
CA LEU A 203 3.75 -10.66 16.50
C LEU A 203 5.00 -11.46 16.10
N ALA A 204 4.93 -12.14 14.96
CA ALA A 204 6.02 -12.98 14.45
C ALA A 204 7.16 -12.14 13.86
N THR A 205 6.83 -11.05 13.16
CA THR A 205 7.79 -10.06 12.68
C THR A 205 7.13 -8.69 12.50
N ILE A 206 7.94 -7.64 12.59
CA ILE A 206 7.56 -6.27 12.25
C ILE A 206 8.75 -5.54 11.67
N ALA A 207 8.56 -4.91 10.53
CA ALA A 207 9.52 -4.02 9.89
C ALA A 207 8.94 -2.60 9.87
N VAL A 208 9.63 -1.65 10.47
CA VAL A 208 9.20 -0.24 10.48
C VAL A 208 10.03 0.54 9.48
N THR A 209 9.36 1.30 8.62
CA THR A 209 9.99 2.13 7.59
C THR A 209 9.75 3.61 7.86
N GLU A 210 10.77 4.42 7.60
CA GLU A 210 10.61 5.85 7.39
C GLU A 210 9.94 6.07 6.05
N ARG A 211 8.81 6.79 6.02
CA ARG A 211 8.05 7.07 4.80
C ARG A 211 8.29 8.52 4.35
N SER A 212 8.77 8.69 3.13
CA SER A 212 8.87 9.98 2.47
C SER A 212 7.61 10.25 1.64
N THR A 213 7.17 11.52 1.59
CA THR A 213 6.00 11.93 0.81
C THR A 213 6.31 13.14 -0.07
N THR A 214 5.42 13.45 -1.02
CA THR A 214 5.50 14.68 -1.82
C THR A 214 5.30 15.94 -0.98
N GLY A 215 4.79 15.81 0.25
CA GLY A 215 4.28 16.94 1.00
C GLY A 215 2.92 17.43 0.45
N ALA A 216 2.46 18.57 0.99
CA ALA A 216 1.24 19.20 0.49
C ALA A 216 1.36 19.57 -1.00
N PRO A 217 0.25 19.53 -1.78
CA PRO A 217 -1.12 19.27 -1.32
C PRO A 217 -1.52 17.79 -1.23
N HIS A 218 -0.78 16.84 -1.80
CA HIS A 218 -1.29 15.46 -2.02
C HIS A 218 -0.76 14.41 -1.04
N MET A 219 0.34 14.67 -0.31
CA MET A 219 0.93 13.74 0.67
C MET A 219 1.17 12.30 0.16
N ILE A 220 1.55 12.16 -1.13
CA ILE A 220 1.72 10.85 -1.75
C ILE A 220 3.09 10.28 -1.38
N THR A 221 3.15 8.99 -1.07
CA THR A 221 4.42 8.30 -0.78
C THR A 221 5.39 8.38 -1.95
N THR A 222 6.60 8.85 -1.68
CA THR A 222 7.72 8.92 -2.65
C THR A 222 8.81 7.91 -2.35
N GLY A 223 8.77 7.26 -1.20
CA GLY A 223 9.70 6.21 -0.85
C GLY A 223 9.59 5.73 0.59
N HIS A 224 10.32 4.67 0.86
CA HIS A 224 10.47 4.08 2.18
C HIS A 224 11.94 3.76 2.44
N MET A 225 12.36 3.83 3.69
CA MET A 225 13.68 3.38 4.15
C MET A 225 13.52 2.52 5.40
N VAL A 226 14.14 1.35 5.42
CA VAL A 226 14.06 0.36 6.51
C VAL A 226 15.46 -0.05 6.98
N PRO A 227 15.63 -0.30 8.29
CA PRO A 227 14.72 0.00 9.39
C PRO A 227 14.57 1.52 9.64
N ALA A 228 13.42 1.96 10.16
CA ALA A 228 13.32 3.30 10.71
C ALA A 228 14.08 3.37 12.04
N GLU A 229 14.74 4.50 12.29
CA GLU A 229 15.43 4.74 13.57
C GLU A 229 14.40 5.22 14.59
N LEU A 230 13.93 4.33 15.47
CA LEU A 230 13.01 4.65 16.56
C LEU A 230 13.73 4.63 17.91
N ALA A 231 13.27 5.47 18.85
CA ALA A 231 13.67 5.34 20.23
C ALA A 231 13.18 3.96 20.78
N PRO A 232 13.96 3.27 21.64
CA PRO A 232 13.55 1.97 22.15
C PRO A 232 12.17 1.96 22.84
N VAL A 233 11.82 3.05 23.53
CA VAL A 233 10.50 3.19 24.16
C VAL A 233 9.38 3.27 23.14
N THR A 234 9.59 3.98 22.03
CA THR A 234 8.63 4.11 20.93
C THR A 234 8.45 2.78 20.20
N GLU A 235 9.54 2.02 19.99
CA GLU A 235 9.45 0.70 19.38
C GLU A 235 8.67 -0.29 20.25
N ILE A 236 8.90 -0.30 21.56
CA ILE A 236 8.15 -1.15 22.51
C ILE A 236 6.67 -0.76 22.52
N ALA A 237 6.36 0.55 22.57
CA ALA A 237 4.99 1.06 22.52
C ALA A 237 4.30 0.64 21.22
N LEU A 238 4.94 0.84 20.07
CA LEU A 238 4.40 0.44 18.77
C LEU A 238 4.03 -1.04 18.71
N ARG A 239 4.93 -1.92 19.17
CA ARG A 239 4.67 -3.37 19.21
C ARG A 239 3.48 -3.73 20.08
N SER A 240 3.32 -3.08 21.25
CA SER A 240 2.17 -3.28 22.12
C SER A 240 0.88 -2.81 21.45
N MET A 241 0.88 -1.58 20.91
CA MET A 241 -0.30 -1.01 20.26
C MET A 241 -0.75 -1.84 19.04
N VAL A 242 0.20 -2.34 18.22
CA VAL A 242 -0.11 -3.24 17.09
C VAL A 242 -0.78 -4.52 17.59
N MET A 243 -0.29 -5.10 18.69
CA MET A 243 -0.91 -6.31 19.27
C MET A 243 -2.30 -6.04 19.84
N ASP A 244 -2.50 -4.90 20.51
CA ASP A 244 -3.80 -4.51 21.08
C ASP A 244 -4.83 -4.29 19.97
N ILE A 245 -4.45 -3.59 18.87
CA ILE A 245 -5.31 -3.36 17.71
C ILE A 245 -5.66 -4.69 17.03
N CYS A 246 -4.66 -5.52 16.72
CA CYS A 246 -4.90 -6.81 16.08
C CYS A 246 -5.77 -7.74 16.95
N GLY A 247 -5.56 -7.74 18.28
CA GLY A 247 -6.36 -8.50 19.24
C GLY A 247 -7.83 -8.04 19.26
N ALA A 248 -8.08 -6.72 19.29
CA ALA A 248 -9.44 -6.16 19.27
C ALA A 248 -10.19 -6.49 17.97
N LEU A 249 -9.44 -6.58 16.84
CA LEU A 249 -9.99 -6.91 15.52
C LEU A 249 -10.05 -8.43 15.24
N GLY A 250 -9.64 -9.28 16.16
CA GLY A 250 -9.57 -10.73 15.99
C GLY A 250 -8.58 -11.17 14.90
N HIS A 251 -7.61 -10.32 14.54
CA HIS A 251 -6.57 -10.63 13.56
C HIS A 251 -5.44 -11.40 14.22
N THR A 252 -5.54 -12.73 14.22
CA THR A 252 -4.58 -13.62 14.89
C THR A 252 -3.46 -14.10 14.00
N ASP A 253 -3.68 -14.14 12.69
CA ASP A 253 -2.76 -14.68 11.70
C ASP A 253 -2.77 -13.87 10.43
N GLY A 254 -1.59 -13.66 9.86
CA GLY A 254 -1.44 -12.99 8.58
C GLY A 254 -0.73 -11.65 8.63
N PRO A 255 -0.52 -11.07 7.44
CA PRO A 255 0.10 -9.77 7.32
C PRO A 255 -0.84 -8.65 7.73
N VAL A 256 -0.27 -7.60 8.30
CA VAL A 256 -0.95 -6.34 8.57
C VAL A 256 0.02 -5.18 8.34
N ASN A 257 -0.46 -4.16 7.67
CA ASN A 257 0.27 -2.93 7.41
C ASN A 257 -0.39 -1.79 8.18
N PHE A 258 0.42 -0.88 8.74
CA PHE A 258 -0.02 0.33 9.39
C PHE A 258 0.71 1.53 8.85
N ASP A 259 0.00 2.64 8.64
CA ASP A 259 0.58 3.96 8.46
C ASP A 259 0.34 4.79 9.73
N PHE A 260 1.36 5.46 10.22
CA PHE A 260 1.30 6.23 11.47
C PHE A 260 2.30 7.40 11.47
N VAL A 261 2.09 8.32 12.41
CA VAL A 261 2.99 9.44 12.67
C VAL A 261 3.55 9.31 14.08
N VAL A 262 4.85 9.57 14.22
CA VAL A 262 5.50 9.77 15.50
C VAL A 262 5.84 11.25 15.64
N ASP A 263 5.28 11.91 16.62
CA ASP A 263 5.49 13.32 16.84
C ASP A 263 6.79 13.60 17.62
N ARG A 264 7.05 14.88 17.95
CA ARG A 264 8.26 15.30 18.67
C ARG A 264 8.32 14.83 20.12
N THR A 265 7.19 14.36 20.67
CA THR A 265 7.10 13.82 22.04
C THR A 265 7.19 12.29 22.04
N GLU A 266 7.49 11.68 20.89
CA GLU A 266 7.53 10.23 20.67
C GLU A 266 6.13 9.55 20.77
N GLU A 267 5.04 10.36 20.70
CA GLU A 267 3.69 9.82 20.66
C GLU A 267 3.35 9.27 19.28
N ILE A 268 2.77 8.06 19.28
CA ILE A 268 2.36 7.35 18.06
C ILE A 268 0.87 7.61 17.81
N ARG A 269 0.52 8.08 16.59
CA ARG A 269 -0.87 8.18 16.12
C ARG A 269 -1.02 7.45 14.81
N PHE A 270 -1.89 6.44 14.78
CA PHE A 270 -2.17 5.65 13.58
C PHE A 270 -3.06 6.42 12.63
N ILE A 271 -2.77 6.34 11.32
CA ILE A 271 -3.53 6.96 10.22
C ILE A 271 -4.49 5.96 9.60
N GLU A 272 -3.98 4.77 9.27
CA GLU A 272 -4.74 3.70 8.64
C GLU A 272 -4.07 2.36 8.86
N MET A 273 -4.83 1.30 8.66
CA MET A 273 -4.32 -0.06 8.62
C MET A 273 -4.80 -0.80 7.37
N GLY A 274 -4.13 -1.92 7.07
CA GLY A 274 -4.61 -2.87 6.08
C GLY A 274 -4.26 -4.29 6.51
N ALA A 275 -5.26 -5.17 6.66
CA ALA A 275 -5.09 -6.58 7.02
C ALA A 275 -4.55 -7.38 5.82
N ARG A 276 -3.44 -6.93 5.27
CA ARG A 276 -2.77 -7.45 4.07
C ARG A 276 -1.32 -6.98 4.00
N LEU A 277 -0.55 -7.52 3.04
CA LEU A 277 0.79 -7.00 2.73
C LEU A 277 0.72 -5.54 2.26
N GLY A 278 1.68 -4.73 2.67
CA GLY A 278 1.79 -3.33 2.30
C GLY A 278 2.00 -3.11 0.80
N GLY A 279 1.64 -1.92 0.33
CA GLY A 279 1.90 -1.47 -1.03
C GLY A 279 3.26 -0.80 -1.20
N ASN A 280 3.49 -0.21 -2.38
CA ASN A 280 4.71 0.51 -2.71
C ASN A 280 5.99 -0.29 -2.44
N GLY A 281 5.95 -1.62 -2.64
CA GLY A 281 7.10 -2.49 -2.49
C GLY A 281 7.53 -2.78 -1.05
N MET A 282 6.69 -2.53 -0.04
CA MET A 282 7.00 -2.84 1.37
C MET A 282 7.49 -4.29 1.59
N PRO A 283 6.84 -5.33 1.04
CA PRO A 283 7.34 -6.70 1.15
C PRO A 283 8.73 -6.92 0.51
N LEU A 284 9.04 -6.18 -0.56
CA LEU A 284 10.38 -6.24 -1.18
C LEU A 284 11.43 -5.62 -0.27
N LEU A 285 11.11 -4.50 0.40
CA LEU A 285 11.98 -3.89 1.40
C LEU A 285 12.29 -4.88 2.54
N VAL A 286 11.26 -5.53 3.10
CA VAL A 286 11.41 -6.53 4.17
C VAL A 286 12.30 -7.70 3.70
N ARG A 287 12.09 -8.16 2.47
CA ARG A 287 12.90 -9.23 1.88
C ARG A 287 14.37 -8.85 1.76
N HIS A 288 14.67 -7.65 1.27
CA HIS A 288 16.04 -7.19 1.08
C HIS A 288 16.73 -6.75 2.38
N ALA A 289 15.95 -6.20 3.33
CA ALA A 289 16.49 -5.79 4.63
C ALA A 289 16.79 -6.99 5.56
N TYR A 290 15.89 -7.99 5.56
CA TYR A 290 15.92 -9.05 6.56
C TYR A 290 15.97 -10.46 5.98
N GLY A 291 15.83 -10.64 4.67
CA GLY A 291 15.76 -11.96 4.03
C GLY A 291 14.45 -12.70 4.25
N ILE A 292 13.39 -12.01 4.66
CA ILE A 292 12.05 -12.56 4.91
C ILE A 292 11.17 -12.38 3.67
N ASP A 293 10.72 -13.48 3.05
CA ASP A 293 9.77 -13.43 1.92
C ASP A 293 8.31 -13.44 2.44
N THR A 294 7.78 -12.24 2.71
CA THR A 294 6.41 -12.09 3.23
C THR A 294 5.34 -12.42 2.19
N TYR A 295 5.63 -12.33 0.88
CA TYR A 295 4.73 -12.84 -0.16
C TYR A 295 4.58 -14.36 -0.07
N GLU A 296 5.69 -15.09 0.04
CA GLU A 296 5.63 -16.55 0.19
C GLU A 296 4.97 -16.94 1.50
N ALA A 297 5.26 -16.25 2.61
CA ALA A 297 4.63 -16.49 3.90
C ALA A 297 3.10 -16.31 3.85
N ALA A 298 2.62 -15.22 3.23
CA ALA A 298 1.20 -14.96 3.07
C ALA A 298 0.49 -16.01 2.19
N LEU A 299 1.15 -16.46 1.11
CA LEU A 299 0.63 -17.54 0.27
C LEU A 299 0.59 -18.87 1.01
N ARG A 300 1.62 -19.22 1.77
CA ARG A 300 1.65 -20.45 2.56
C ARG A 300 0.59 -20.44 3.65
N LEU A 301 0.38 -19.29 4.31
CA LEU A 301 -0.74 -19.10 5.25
C LEU A 301 -2.07 -19.34 4.54
N ALA A 302 -2.30 -18.70 3.39
CA ALA A 302 -3.54 -18.83 2.63
C ALA A 302 -3.81 -20.29 2.17
N LEU A 303 -2.76 -21.08 2.00
CA LEU A 303 -2.79 -22.50 1.65
C LEU A 303 -2.87 -23.45 2.86
N GLY A 304 -2.82 -22.92 4.11
CA GLY A 304 -2.72 -23.74 5.32
C GLY A 304 -1.38 -24.48 5.45
N LEU A 305 -0.31 -23.97 4.81
CA LEU A 305 1.03 -24.57 4.83
C LEU A 305 1.94 -23.90 5.86
N PRO A 306 2.93 -24.63 6.42
CA PRO A 306 3.91 -24.03 7.32
C PRO A 306 4.80 -23.01 6.59
N PHE A 307 5.16 -21.93 7.29
CA PHE A 307 6.05 -20.88 6.80
C PHE A 307 6.96 -20.36 7.92
N GLU A 308 8.03 -19.67 7.51
CA GLU A 308 9.02 -19.08 8.42
C GLU A 308 9.14 -17.58 8.16
N LEU A 309 9.35 -16.81 9.25
CA LEU A 309 9.53 -15.35 9.24
C LEU A 309 10.81 -14.93 9.98
N GLN A 310 11.80 -15.83 10.05
CA GLN A 310 13.05 -15.55 10.72
C GLN A 310 13.95 -14.66 9.84
N ALA A 311 14.43 -13.56 10.40
CA ALA A 311 15.42 -12.72 9.75
C ALA A 311 16.74 -13.49 9.54
N ARG A 312 17.32 -13.34 8.35
CA ARG A 312 18.57 -13.99 7.93
C ARG A 312 19.76 -13.02 7.91
N HIS A 313 19.49 -11.73 7.85
CA HIS A 313 20.47 -10.64 7.86
C HIS A 313 19.79 -9.35 8.32
N ASP A 314 20.57 -8.27 8.46
CA ASP A 314 20.11 -6.93 8.81
C ASP A 314 20.83 -5.92 7.88
N LYS A 315 20.16 -5.48 6.81
CA LYS A 315 20.66 -4.50 5.84
C LYS A 315 19.81 -3.23 5.88
N LYS A 316 20.40 -2.13 5.47
CA LYS A 316 19.68 -0.86 5.27
C LYS A 316 19.19 -0.84 3.84
N THR A 317 17.89 -0.66 3.67
CA THR A 317 17.25 -0.76 2.35
C THR A 317 16.37 0.46 2.12
N ALA A 318 16.41 1.03 0.92
CA ALA A 318 15.53 2.11 0.51
C ALA A 318 14.80 1.75 -0.77
N LEU A 319 13.51 2.03 -0.82
CA LEU A 319 12.74 2.03 -2.05
C LEU A 319 12.36 3.47 -2.38
N GLN A 320 12.73 3.92 -3.55
CA GLN A 320 12.40 5.23 -4.08
C GLN A 320 11.41 5.07 -5.24
N ILE A 321 10.26 5.73 -5.15
CA ILE A 321 9.29 5.80 -6.24
C ILE A 321 9.84 6.77 -7.30
N LEU A 322 9.82 6.33 -8.55
CA LEU A 322 10.22 7.11 -9.71
C LEU A 322 9.01 7.89 -10.22
N THR A 323 9.15 9.18 -10.36
CA THR A 323 8.03 10.09 -10.66
C THR A 323 8.40 11.14 -11.69
N THR A 324 7.40 11.82 -12.23
CA THR A 324 7.53 13.05 -13.00
C THR A 324 6.61 14.14 -12.43
N ASP A 325 6.98 15.38 -12.58
CA ASP A 325 6.18 16.56 -12.27
C ASP A 325 5.44 17.13 -13.51
N THR A 326 5.53 16.42 -14.65
CA THR A 326 5.05 16.87 -15.95
C THR A 326 4.08 15.85 -16.53
N ASP A 327 2.91 16.32 -17.02
CA ASP A 327 2.02 15.54 -17.88
C ASP A 327 2.53 15.60 -19.32
N GLY A 328 2.62 14.43 -20.00
CA GLY A 328 3.15 14.43 -21.37
C GLY A 328 3.52 13.04 -21.91
N ILE A 329 4.38 13.03 -22.92
CA ILE A 329 4.88 11.81 -23.55
C ILE A 329 6.33 11.58 -23.12
N LEU A 330 6.60 10.42 -22.55
CA LEU A 330 7.98 10.00 -22.23
C LEU A 330 8.78 9.83 -23.52
N ARG A 331 9.88 10.58 -23.70
CA ARG A 331 10.74 10.51 -24.87
C ARG A 331 11.94 9.61 -24.67
N ALA A 332 12.57 9.71 -23.51
CA ALA A 332 13.74 8.89 -23.17
C ALA A 332 13.82 8.65 -21.66
N VAL A 333 14.55 7.60 -21.31
CA VAL A 333 15.03 7.35 -19.94
C VAL A 333 16.54 7.22 -20.03
N GLU A 334 17.25 8.15 -19.43
CA GLU A 334 18.71 8.20 -19.42
C GLU A 334 19.26 7.68 -18.09
N GLY A 335 20.47 7.14 -18.08
CA GLY A 335 21.19 6.69 -16.89
C GLY A 335 20.66 5.42 -16.24
N ALA A 336 19.71 4.72 -16.87
CA ALA A 336 19.10 3.52 -16.28
C ALA A 336 20.11 2.37 -16.14
N ASP A 337 21.02 2.20 -17.11
CA ASP A 337 22.03 1.13 -17.07
C ASP A 337 23.14 1.45 -16.07
N GLU A 338 23.52 2.71 -15.95
CA GLU A 338 24.46 3.20 -14.94
C GLU A 338 23.90 3.00 -13.52
N VAL A 339 22.61 3.29 -13.31
CA VAL A 339 21.96 3.02 -12.00
C VAL A 339 21.87 1.51 -11.73
N ARG A 340 21.57 0.68 -12.71
CA ARG A 340 21.59 -0.79 -12.54
C ARG A 340 22.98 -1.33 -12.21
N ALA A 341 24.03 -0.65 -12.66
CA ALA A 341 25.42 -1.04 -12.41
C ALA A 341 25.94 -0.59 -11.03
N LEU A 342 25.22 0.24 -10.28
CA LEU A 342 25.61 0.59 -8.91
C LEU A 342 25.57 -0.66 -8.03
N PRO A 343 26.58 -0.91 -7.19
CA PRO A 343 26.65 -2.11 -6.35
C PRO A 343 25.52 -2.20 -5.32
N GLU A 344 24.95 -1.07 -4.94
CA GLU A 344 23.83 -0.99 -4.01
C GLU A 344 22.47 -1.18 -4.69
N THR A 345 22.39 -1.19 -6.01
CA THR A 345 21.13 -1.39 -6.73
C THR A 345 20.71 -2.85 -6.70
N ALA A 346 19.68 -3.15 -5.90
CA ALA A 346 19.07 -4.47 -5.90
C ALA A 346 18.04 -4.62 -7.03
N GLU A 347 17.27 -3.57 -7.31
CA GLU A 347 16.27 -3.59 -8.38
C GLU A 347 15.98 -2.17 -8.91
N LEU A 348 15.93 -2.02 -10.24
CA LEU A 348 15.41 -0.85 -10.92
C LEU A 348 14.29 -1.29 -11.88
N ARG A 349 13.07 -0.87 -11.58
CA ARG A 349 11.89 -1.10 -12.44
C ARG A 349 11.42 0.22 -13.02
N ILE A 350 11.24 0.24 -14.33
CA ILE A 350 10.66 1.35 -15.09
C ILE A 350 9.48 0.77 -15.85
N PHE A 351 8.28 1.32 -15.61
CA PHE A 351 7.05 0.78 -16.18
C PHE A 351 6.74 1.31 -17.58
N PRO A 352 6.81 2.64 -17.84
CA PRO A 352 6.53 3.16 -19.16
C PRO A 352 7.73 2.96 -20.07
N THR A 353 7.45 2.76 -21.38
CA THR A 353 8.44 2.80 -22.45
C THR A 353 8.41 4.15 -23.18
N PRO A 354 9.49 4.56 -23.86
CA PRO A 354 9.44 5.73 -24.75
C PRO A 354 8.23 5.68 -25.68
N GLY A 355 7.52 6.81 -25.80
CA GLY A 355 6.23 6.92 -26.48
C GLY A 355 5.01 6.76 -25.57
N SER A 356 5.15 6.27 -24.37
CA SER A 356 4.04 6.17 -23.41
C SER A 356 3.64 7.53 -22.89
N ARG A 357 2.32 7.72 -22.68
CA ARG A 357 1.81 8.87 -21.93
C ARG A 357 2.08 8.68 -20.45
N VAL A 358 2.67 9.68 -19.81
CA VAL A 358 2.94 9.74 -18.37
C VAL A 358 2.20 10.93 -17.75
N ARG A 359 1.97 10.86 -16.46
CA ARG A 359 1.24 11.88 -15.71
C ARG A 359 2.08 12.37 -14.53
N ARG A 360 1.88 13.64 -14.20
CA ARG A 360 2.37 14.23 -12.94
C ARG A 360 1.97 13.35 -11.77
N TYR A 361 2.89 13.19 -10.83
CA TYR A 361 2.68 12.32 -9.68
C TYR A 361 1.73 12.97 -8.65
N THR A 362 0.43 12.73 -8.80
CA THR A 362 -0.64 13.22 -7.93
C THR A 362 -1.43 12.09 -7.27
N GLN A 363 -1.08 10.84 -7.55
CA GLN A 363 -1.60 9.63 -6.90
C GLN A 363 -0.65 8.45 -7.19
N ALA A 364 -0.70 7.41 -6.36
CA ALA A 364 0.23 6.27 -6.45
C ALA A 364 0.24 5.58 -7.83
N GLY A 365 -0.89 5.58 -8.56
CA GLY A 365 -0.99 5.00 -9.90
C GLY A 365 -0.23 5.76 -11.00
N HIS A 366 0.31 6.96 -10.73
CA HIS A 366 1.08 7.76 -11.68
C HIS A 366 2.60 7.53 -11.58
N LYS A 367 3.06 6.61 -10.73
CA LYS A 367 4.48 6.28 -10.62
C LYS A 367 5.03 5.73 -11.93
N LEU A 368 6.27 6.14 -12.27
CA LEU A 368 7.00 5.65 -13.44
C LEU A 368 7.76 4.35 -13.16
N GLY A 369 7.89 3.98 -11.89
CA GLY A 369 8.63 2.82 -11.46
C GLY A 369 9.11 2.95 -10.04
N TYR A 370 10.10 2.13 -9.69
CA TYR A 370 10.80 2.24 -8.42
C TYR A 370 12.27 1.82 -8.55
N LEU A 371 13.08 2.35 -7.64
CA LEU A 371 14.48 1.98 -7.43
C LEU A 371 14.60 1.41 -6.01
N LEU A 372 15.14 0.20 -5.88
CA LEU A 372 15.43 -0.45 -4.60
C LEU A 372 16.93 -0.54 -4.41
N LEU A 373 17.42 0.06 -3.34
CA LEU A 373 18.82 0.11 -2.95
C LEU A 373 19.04 -0.63 -1.64
N VAL A 374 20.19 -1.30 -1.51
CA VAL A 374 20.60 -2.06 -0.32
C VAL A 374 22.04 -1.69 0.05
N ALA A 375 22.29 -1.42 1.31
CA ALA A 375 23.61 -1.11 1.83
C ALA A 375 23.80 -1.68 3.26
N ASP A 376 25.03 -1.66 3.76
CA ASP A 376 25.31 -2.06 5.13
C ASP A 376 25.06 -0.93 6.13
N THR A 377 25.19 0.33 5.68
CA THR A 377 25.03 1.51 6.52
C THR A 377 24.07 2.52 5.89
N TYR A 378 23.48 3.39 6.71
CA TYR A 378 22.66 4.51 6.23
C TYR A 378 23.47 5.54 5.42
N ALA A 379 24.77 5.71 5.72
CA ALA A 379 25.62 6.61 4.99
C ALA A 379 25.80 6.15 3.54
N GLU A 380 26.15 4.88 3.33
CA GLU A 380 26.25 4.27 2.02
C GLU A 380 24.92 4.33 1.25
N LEU A 381 23.82 4.02 1.96
CA LEU A 381 22.49 4.06 1.34
C LEU A 381 22.11 5.44 0.83
N ARG A 382 22.34 6.49 1.63
CA ARG A 382 22.07 7.89 1.24
C ARG A 382 22.98 8.37 0.10
N GLU A 383 24.24 7.94 0.11
CA GLU A 383 25.17 8.23 -0.99
C GLU A 383 24.71 7.56 -2.29
N ALA A 384 24.29 6.28 -2.23
CA ALA A 384 23.74 5.56 -3.36
C ALA A 384 22.45 6.22 -3.91
N GLN A 385 21.55 6.65 -3.03
CA GLN A 385 20.36 7.42 -3.42
C GLN A 385 20.73 8.72 -4.15
N THR A 386 21.71 9.44 -3.66
CA THR A 386 22.18 10.69 -4.27
C THR A 386 22.79 10.44 -5.65
N ARG A 387 23.64 9.43 -5.78
CA ARG A 387 24.24 9.02 -7.06
C ARG A 387 23.16 8.60 -8.07
N ALA A 388 22.25 7.71 -7.67
CA ALA A 388 21.19 7.25 -8.53
C ALA A 388 20.31 8.40 -9.05
N LYS A 389 19.94 9.35 -8.15
CA LYS A 389 19.16 10.54 -8.51
C LYS A 389 19.90 11.45 -9.50
N SER A 390 21.23 11.53 -9.44
CA SER A 390 22.00 12.34 -10.37
C SER A 390 22.13 11.71 -11.76
N LEU A 391 22.06 10.39 -11.85
CA LEU A 391 22.20 9.61 -13.08
C LEU A 391 20.87 9.45 -13.82
N LEU A 392 19.79 9.09 -13.10
CA LEU A 392 18.51 8.74 -13.72
C LEU A 392 17.71 9.96 -14.11
N ARG A 393 17.34 10.06 -15.37
CA ARG A 393 16.53 11.16 -15.91
C ARG A 393 15.40 10.62 -16.79
N PHE A 394 14.23 11.25 -16.68
CA PHE A 394 13.07 11.00 -17.53
C PHE A 394 12.84 12.24 -18.37
N GLU A 395 13.04 12.11 -19.70
CA GLU A 395 12.72 13.17 -20.64
C GLU A 395 11.24 13.08 -21.01
N VAL A 396 10.44 14.02 -20.53
CA VAL A 396 9.02 14.11 -20.83
C VAL A 396 8.76 15.34 -21.69
N GLU A 397 8.19 15.11 -22.88
CA GLU A 397 7.66 16.20 -23.71
C GLU A 397 6.30 16.62 -23.15
N PRO A 398 6.16 17.85 -22.66
CA PRO A 398 4.91 18.30 -22.07
C PRO A 398 3.76 18.26 -23.04
N ASP A 399 2.55 18.01 -22.53
CA ASP A 399 1.32 18.24 -23.30
C ASP A 399 1.23 19.70 -23.74
N ALA A 400 0.69 19.92 -24.93
CA ALA A 400 0.38 21.28 -25.37
C ALA A 400 -0.55 21.93 -24.32
N PRO A 401 -0.31 23.20 -23.93
CA PRO A 401 -1.25 23.89 -23.05
C PRO A 401 -2.64 23.84 -23.65
N ALA A 402 -3.65 23.53 -22.80
CA ALA A 402 -5.05 23.59 -23.24
C ALA A 402 -5.30 24.97 -23.84
N ALA A 403 -5.88 25.02 -25.05
CA ALA A 403 -6.28 26.29 -25.64
C ALA A 403 -7.21 26.99 -24.63
N PRO A 404 -7.02 28.29 -24.37
CA PRO A 404 -7.94 29.02 -23.52
C PRO A 404 -9.34 28.93 -24.14
N GLU A 405 -10.34 28.49 -23.32
CA GLU A 405 -11.76 28.51 -23.70
C GLU A 405 -12.28 29.95 -23.82
#